data_0a4c89dc4617d9c6565d2bcda41ec033
#
_entry.id   0a4c89dc4617d9c6565d2bcda41ec033
#
_cell.length_a   1.000
_cell.length_b   1.000
_cell.length_c   1.000
_cell.angle_alpha   90.00
_cell.angle_beta   90.00
_cell.angle_gamma   90.00
#
_symmetry.space_group_name_H-M   'P 1'
#
loop_
_entity.id
_entity.type
_entity.pdbx_description
1 polymer ?
#
loop_
_entity_poly.entity_id
_entity_poly.type
_entity_poly.pdbx_seq_one_letter_code
_entity_poly.pdbx_strand_id
1 'polypeptide(L)'
;MSQSFARFVLAFMLVFFGVFFLWPILQILQGGFIDANGHFTASYLAAVLTDPTYLIGLRNSFLIACAATTLALLLALPLAFISDRFVFPGKSLLGALVLVPMILPPFVGAIGIKQVFGQYGALNALLIRLGVQPEGWTYDWLAASQFWGVAVVIALSLYPIIYLNAVAALANIDPAMEEAALNLGCTGLRRFRRITLPLIQPGLFAGATIVFIWAFTELGTPLVFDYARVTSVQIFSGLKDIGGNPFPYTLVAVMLTAS
;
A
#
# COMPACT_ATOMS: atom_id res chain seq x y z
N MET A 1 40.00 3.04 -0.93
CA MET A 1 39.60 1.71 -1.45
C MET A 1 40.33 1.46 -2.75
N SER A 2 40.96 0.28 -2.94
CA SER A 2 41.64 -0.02 -4.21
C SER A 2 40.59 -0.23 -5.32
N GLN A 3 40.92 0.17 -6.55
CA GLN A 3 40.00 -0.03 -7.70
C GLN A 3 39.66 -1.51 -7.92
N SER A 4 40.58 -2.41 -7.60
CA SER A 4 40.36 -3.86 -7.68
C SER A 4 39.32 -4.34 -6.69
N PHE A 5 39.29 -3.82 -5.46
CA PHE A 5 38.28 -4.15 -4.46
C PHE A 5 36.89 -3.62 -4.88
N ALA A 6 36.81 -2.39 -5.40
CA ALA A 6 35.56 -1.84 -5.91
C ALA A 6 34.99 -2.67 -7.07
N ARG A 7 35.83 -3.13 -8.00
CA ARG A 7 35.42 -4.02 -9.10
C ARG A 7 34.94 -5.38 -8.60
N PHE A 8 35.62 -5.96 -7.60
CA PHE A 8 35.21 -7.21 -6.98
C PHE A 8 33.82 -7.08 -6.32
N VAL A 9 33.61 -6.02 -5.52
CA VAL A 9 32.32 -5.76 -4.88
C VAL A 9 31.22 -5.56 -5.92
N LEU A 10 31.49 -4.80 -6.99
CA LEU A 10 30.52 -4.59 -8.07
C LEU A 10 30.17 -5.91 -8.76
N ALA A 11 31.18 -6.72 -9.12
CA ALA A 11 30.96 -8.02 -9.77
C ALA A 11 30.13 -8.96 -8.87
N PHE A 12 30.49 -9.03 -7.57
CA PHE A 12 29.75 -9.82 -6.58
C PHE A 12 28.28 -9.37 -6.49
N MET A 13 28.02 -8.06 -6.39
CA MET A 13 26.65 -7.51 -6.34
C MET A 13 25.87 -7.83 -7.62
N LEU A 14 26.48 -7.68 -8.80
CA LEU A 14 25.82 -8.01 -10.07
C LEU A 14 25.45 -9.49 -10.15
N VAL A 15 26.34 -10.40 -9.75
CA VAL A 15 26.07 -11.84 -9.71
C VAL A 15 24.98 -12.14 -8.68
N PHE A 16 25.08 -11.56 -7.49
CA PHE A 16 24.10 -11.76 -6.43
C PHE A 16 22.69 -11.32 -6.88
N PHE A 17 22.55 -10.10 -7.41
CA PHE A 17 21.26 -9.62 -7.91
C PHE A 17 20.80 -10.39 -9.15
N GLY A 18 21.70 -10.80 -10.04
CA GLY A 18 21.38 -11.64 -11.19
C GLY A 18 20.76 -12.97 -10.78
N VAL A 19 21.40 -13.67 -9.84
CA VAL A 19 20.95 -15.01 -9.41
C VAL A 19 19.75 -14.96 -8.49
N PHE A 20 19.71 -14.05 -7.52
CA PHE A 20 18.67 -14.05 -6.48
C PHE A 20 17.47 -13.15 -6.80
N PHE A 21 17.60 -12.23 -7.75
CA PHE A 21 16.51 -11.33 -8.15
C PHE A 21 16.06 -11.56 -9.59
N LEU A 22 16.97 -11.43 -10.56
CA LEU A 22 16.57 -11.51 -11.96
C LEU A 22 16.19 -12.93 -12.38
N TRP A 23 16.90 -13.95 -11.91
CA TRP A 23 16.60 -15.33 -12.27
C TRP A 23 15.20 -15.81 -11.85
N PRO A 24 14.75 -15.62 -10.60
CA PRO A 24 13.37 -15.96 -10.22
C PRO A 24 12.30 -15.19 -11.01
N ILE A 25 12.54 -13.90 -11.28
CA ILE A 25 11.62 -13.10 -12.11
C ILE A 25 11.51 -13.67 -13.51
N LEU A 26 12.64 -14.02 -14.14
CA LEU A 26 12.63 -14.65 -15.45
C LEU A 26 11.89 -15.99 -15.46
N GLN A 27 12.04 -16.82 -14.42
CA GLN A 27 11.28 -18.07 -14.32
C GLN A 27 9.77 -17.85 -14.21
N ILE A 28 9.34 -16.83 -13.43
CA ILE A 28 7.94 -16.44 -13.33
C ILE A 28 7.42 -15.99 -14.70
N LEU A 29 8.16 -15.13 -15.39
CA LEU A 29 7.79 -14.66 -16.71
C LEU A 29 7.72 -15.83 -17.72
N GLN A 30 8.67 -16.76 -17.68
CA GLN A 30 8.62 -17.96 -18.51
C GLN A 30 7.34 -18.77 -18.27
N GLY A 31 6.94 -19.00 -17.03
CA GLY A 31 5.70 -19.72 -16.70
C GLY A 31 4.44 -19.04 -17.23
N GLY A 32 4.45 -17.72 -17.42
CA GLY A 32 3.32 -16.95 -17.95
C GLY A 32 3.28 -16.82 -19.49
N PHE A 33 4.40 -17.08 -20.18
CA PHE A 33 4.53 -16.83 -21.62
C PHE A 33 5.05 -18.02 -22.43
N ILE A 34 5.31 -19.16 -21.80
CA ILE A 34 5.72 -20.39 -22.49
C ILE A 34 4.64 -21.45 -22.30
N ASP A 35 4.20 -22.05 -23.40
CA ASP A 35 3.23 -23.15 -23.39
C ASP A 35 3.85 -24.50 -22.97
N ALA A 36 3.02 -25.52 -22.81
CA ALA A 36 3.47 -26.87 -22.46
C ALA A 36 4.43 -27.50 -23.47
N ASN A 37 4.50 -26.96 -24.70
CA ASN A 37 5.38 -27.42 -25.76
C ASN A 37 6.69 -26.63 -25.85
N GLY A 38 6.88 -25.65 -24.95
CA GLY A 38 8.07 -24.80 -24.93
C GLY A 38 8.04 -23.63 -25.92
N HIS A 39 6.90 -23.34 -26.54
CA HIS A 39 6.76 -22.23 -27.50
C HIS A 39 6.29 -20.97 -26.78
N PHE A 40 6.78 -19.82 -27.23
CA PHE A 40 6.29 -18.52 -26.74
C PHE A 40 4.82 -18.33 -27.14
N THR A 41 3.98 -17.97 -26.18
CA THR A 41 2.57 -17.70 -26.41
C THR A 41 2.10 -16.47 -25.65
N ALA A 42 1.27 -15.65 -26.30
CA ALA A 42 0.54 -14.56 -25.67
C ALA A 42 -0.93 -14.92 -25.35
N SER A 43 -1.33 -16.18 -25.61
CA SER A 43 -2.71 -16.62 -25.40
C SER A 43 -3.16 -16.52 -23.95
N TYR A 44 -2.26 -16.78 -22.99
CA TYR A 44 -2.55 -16.65 -21.56
C TYR A 44 -2.78 -15.19 -21.17
N LEU A 45 -2.01 -14.25 -21.73
CA LEU A 45 -2.21 -12.83 -21.53
C LEU A 45 -3.56 -12.37 -22.12
N ALA A 46 -3.88 -12.81 -23.34
CA ALA A 46 -5.18 -12.52 -23.94
C ALA A 46 -6.33 -13.08 -23.12
N ALA A 47 -6.20 -14.30 -22.59
CA ALA A 47 -7.20 -14.91 -21.73
C ALA A 47 -7.39 -14.13 -20.42
N VAL A 48 -6.30 -13.72 -19.75
CA VAL A 48 -6.35 -12.89 -18.53
C VAL A 48 -7.04 -11.54 -18.80
N LEU A 49 -6.77 -10.92 -19.95
CA LEU A 49 -7.35 -9.63 -20.31
C LEU A 49 -8.78 -9.71 -20.89
N THR A 50 -9.30 -10.91 -21.12
CA THR A 50 -10.67 -11.11 -21.59
C THR A 50 -11.59 -11.78 -20.57
N ASP A 51 -11.03 -12.49 -19.59
CA ASP A 51 -11.82 -13.14 -18.52
C ASP A 51 -12.31 -12.10 -17.50
N PRO A 52 -13.64 -11.99 -17.32
CA PRO A 52 -14.22 -11.06 -16.36
C PRO A 52 -13.68 -11.21 -14.94
N THR A 53 -13.33 -12.41 -14.51
CA THR A 53 -12.84 -12.71 -13.17
C THR A 53 -11.50 -12.02 -12.92
N TYR A 54 -10.55 -12.13 -13.83
CA TYR A 54 -9.25 -11.50 -13.71
C TYR A 54 -9.32 -9.98 -13.88
N LEU A 55 -10.16 -9.50 -14.82
CA LEU A 55 -10.38 -8.06 -15.01
C LEU A 55 -10.98 -7.40 -13.74
N ILE A 56 -11.95 -8.06 -13.10
CA ILE A 56 -12.51 -7.59 -11.83
C ILE A 56 -11.42 -7.54 -10.75
N GLY A 57 -10.56 -8.57 -10.69
CA GLY A 57 -9.43 -8.61 -9.76
C GLY A 57 -8.47 -7.43 -9.96
N LEU A 58 -8.02 -7.20 -11.19
CA LEU A 58 -7.13 -6.08 -11.55
C LEU A 58 -7.76 -4.72 -11.24
N ARG A 59 -9.01 -4.52 -11.64
CA ARG A 59 -9.75 -3.30 -11.36
C ARG A 59 -9.88 -3.04 -9.85
N ASN A 60 -10.25 -4.06 -9.08
CA ASN A 60 -10.42 -3.91 -7.65
C ASN A 60 -9.08 -3.65 -6.94
N SER A 61 -8.00 -4.35 -7.32
CA SER A 61 -6.65 -4.09 -6.80
C SER A 61 -6.24 -2.64 -7.07
N PHE A 62 -6.45 -2.14 -8.28
CA PHE A 62 -6.15 -0.76 -8.64
C PHE A 62 -6.99 0.25 -7.83
N LEU A 63 -8.30 0.02 -7.71
CA LEU A 63 -9.19 0.90 -6.95
C LEU A 63 -8.87 0.90 -5.45
N ILE A 64 -8.52 -0.26 -4.86
CA ILE A 64 -8.07 -0.34 -3.47
C ILE A 64 -6.77 0.43 -3.29
N ALA A 65 -5.80 0.27 -4.20
CA ALA A 65 -4.54 1.02 -4.14
C ALA A 65 -4.78 2.53 -4.21
N CYS A 66 -5.62 3.01 -5.13
CA CYS A 66 -6.02 4.41 -5.20
C CYS A 66 -6.71 4.90 -3.91
N ALA A 67 -7.69 4.14 -3.40
CA ALA A 67 -8.43 4.49 -2.20
C ALA A 67 -7.51 4.51 -0.97
N ALA A 68 -6.70 3.47 -0.77
CA ALA A 68 -5.77 3.37 0.35
C ALA A 68 -4.72 4.50 0.32
N THR A 69 -4.13 4.77 -0.85
CA THR A 69 -3.16 5.87 -1.01
C THR A 69 -3.79 7.23 -0.74
N THR A 70 -5.01 7.47 -1.24
CA THR A 70 -5.74 8.72 -0.98
C THR A 70 -6.04 8.89 0.51
N LEU A 71 -6.55 7.85 1.17
CA LEU A 71 -6.79 7.87 2.62
C LEU A 71 -5.50 8.08 3.41
N ALA A 72 -4.42 7.40 3.02
CA ALA A 72 -3.11 7.57 3.65
C ALA A 72 -2.57 9.00 3.48
N LEU A 73 -2.75 9.63 2.31
CA LEU A 73 -2.41 11.05 2.08
C LEU A 73 -3.24 11.98 2.97
N LEU A 74 -4.56 11.74 3.06
CA LEU A 74 -5.45 12.55 3.89
C LEU A 74 -5.10 12.47 5.38
N LEU A 75 -4.58 11.34 5.86
CA LEU A 75 -4.10 11.18 7.23
C LEU A 75 -2.69 11.75 7.43
N ALA A 76 -1.78 11.42 6.53
CA ALA A 76 -0.36 11.75 6.67
C ALA A 76 -0.08 13.26 6.54
N LEU A 77 -0.73 13.93 5.58
CA LEU A 77 -0.43 15.33 5.27
C LEU A 77 -0.75 16.29 6.42
N PRO A 78 -1.93 16.24 7.06
CA PRO A 78 -2.20 17.06 8.25
C PRO A 78 -1.27 16.75 9.41
N LEU A 79 -0.99 15.45 9.66
CA LEU A 79 -0.07 15.04 10.73
C LEU A 79 1.35 15.55 10.50
N ALA A 80 1.85 15.47 9.28
CA ALA A 80 3.16 15.98 8.89
C ALA A 80 3.24 17.50 9.07
N PHE A 81 2.20 18.22 8.61
CA PHE A 81 2.12 19.67 8.76
C PHE A 81 2.10 20.10 10.23
N ILE A 82 1.29 19.44 11.06
CA ILE A 82 1.25 19.72 12.52
C ILE A 82 2.61 19.40 13.15
N SER A 83 3.20 18.27 12.80
CA SER A 83 4.48 17.83 13.35
C SER A 83 5.63 18.74 12.95
N ASP A 84 5.61 19.34 11.75
CA ASP A 84 6.66 20.26 11.30
C ASP A 84 6.49 21.66 11.87
N ARG A 85 5.28 22.22 11.78
CA ARG A 85 5.00 23.66 12.02
C ARG A 85 4.72 24.05 13.45
N PHE A 86 4.33 23.10 14.29
CA PHE A 86 3.94 23.41 15.67
C PHE A 86 4.91 22.81 16.69
N VAL A 87 5.14 23.57 17.74
CA VAL A 87 5.86 23.13 18.94
C VAL A 87 4.84 23.01 20.05
N PHE A 88 4.63 21.79 20.56
CA PHE A 88 3.67 21.52 21.63
C PHE A 88 4.19 20.42 22.55
N PRO A 89 3.74 20.37 23.82
CA PRO A 89 4.09 19.29 24.74
C PRO A 89 3.58 17.95 24.19
N GLY A 90 4.42 16.92 24.18
CA GLY A 90 4.07 15.61 23.63
C GLY A 90 4.33 15.43 22.13
N LYS A 91 4.94 16.39 21.42
CA LYS A 91 5.30 16.27 20.00
C LYS A 91 6.12 15.01 19.70
N SER A 92 7.10 14.69 20.56
CA SER A 92 7.93 13.48 20.43
C SER A 92 7.09 12.20 20.57
N LEU A 93 6.14 12.18 21.50
CA LEU A 93 5.21 11.07 21.69
C LEU A 93 4.29 10.91 20.49
N LEU A 94 3.74 12.01 19.97
CA LEU A 94 2.93 11.98 18.74
C LEU A 94 3.72 11.41 17.58
N GLY A 95 4.97 11.86 17.38
CA GLY A 95 5.84 11.34 16.33
C GLY A 95 6.10 9.83 16.45
N ALA A 96 6.32 9.34 17.68
CA ALA A 96 6.46 7.92 17.92
C ALA A 96 5.15 7.15 17.62
N LEU A 97 4.01 7.64 18.10
CA LEU A 97 2.70 7.00 17.89
C LEU A 97 2.29 6.94 16.40
N VAL A 98 2.61 7.98 15.63
CA VAL A 98 2.36 8.01 14.18
C VAL A 98 3.11 6.89 13.47
N LEU A 99 4.26 6.45 13.96
CA LEU A 99 5.08 5.41 13.36
C LEU A 99 4.73 3.98 13.84
N VAL A 100 3.94 3.84 14.91
CA VAL A 100 3.56 2.53 15.48
C VAL A 100 2.95 1.58 14.44
N PRO A 101 2.02 2.01 13.54
CA PRO A 101 1.43 1.11 12.57
C PRO A 101 2.45 0.47 11.60
N MET A 102 3.58 1.14 11.37
CA MET A 102 4.63 0.62 10.48
C MET A 102 5.41 -0.57 11.08
N ILE A 103 5.33 -0.75 12.41
CA ILE A 103 5.99 -1.87 13.11
C ILE A 103 5.23 -3.18 12.86
N LEU A 104 3.92 -3.09 12.67
CA LEU A 104 3.05 -4.27 12.49
C LEU A 104 2.78 -4.49 10.99
N PRO A 105 2.91 -5.74 10.50
CA PRO A 105 2.46 -6.06 9.15
C PRO A 105 0.96 -5.73 8.96
N PRO A 106 0.52 -5.24 7.78
CA PRO A 106 -0.88 -4.84 7.54
C PRO A 106 -1.91 -5.91 7.89
N PHE A 107 -1.61 -7.20 7.63
CA PHE A 107 -2.52 -8.30 7.96
C PHE A 107 -2.76 -8.48 9.46
N VAL A 108 -1.78 -8.14 10.31
CA VAL A 108 -1.96 -8.20 11.79
C VAL A 108 -2.94 -7.12 12.22
N GLY A 109 -2.80 -5.91 11.64
CA GLY A 109 -3.78 -4.84 11.82
C GLY A 109 -5.18 -5.25 11.34
N ALA A 110 -5.25 -5.95 10.21
CA ALA A 110 -6.50 -6.49 9.66
C ALA A 110 -7.19 -7.47 10.63
N ILE A 111 -6.43 -8.40 11.22
CA ILE A 111 -6.94 -9.32 12.24
C ILE A 111 -7.48 -8.56 13.45
N GLY A 112 -6.71 -7.57 13.95
CA GLY A 112 -7.15 -6.74 15.07
C GLY A 112 -8.45 -5.98 14.78
N ILE A 113 -8.58 -5.38 13.60
CA ILE A 113 -9.79 -4.68 13.18
C ILE A 113 -10.97 -5.66 13.02
N LYS A 114 -10.75 -6.85 12.46
CA LYS A 114 -11.78 -7.89 12.35
C LYS A 114 -12.25 -8.37 13.73
N GLN A 115 -11.35 -8.46 14.73
CA GLN A 115 -11.72 -8.80 16.11
C GLN A 115 -12.51 -7.69 16.83
N VAL A 116 -12.35 -6.42 16.42
CA VAL A 116 -13.12 -5.31 17.00
C VAL A 116 -14.46 -5.12 16.28
N PHE A 117 -14.46 -5.10 14.96
CA PHE A 117 -15.61 -4.69 14.12
C PHE A 117 -16.29 -5.86 13.38
N GLY A 118 -15.78 -7.10 13.48
CA GLY A 118 -16.41 -8.27 12.88
C GLY A 118 -17.69 -8.68 13.60
N GLN A 119 -18.39 -9.66 13.06
CA GLN A 119 -19.68 -10.15 13.53
C GLN A 119 -19.69 -10.52 15.02
N TYR A 120 -18.63 -11.15 15.53
CA TYR A 120 -18.44 -11.51 16.93
C TYR A 120 -17.41 -10.62 17.63
N GLY A 121 -17.25 -9.41 17.12
CA GLY A 121 -16.21 -8.48 17.57
C GLY A 121 -16.54 -7.78 18.89
N ALA A 122 -15.50 -7.18 19.48
CA ALA A 122 -15.60 -6.49 20.76
C ALA A 122 -16.61 -5.33 20.75
N LEU A 123 -16.84 -4.68 19.61
CA LEU A 123 -17.84 -3.60 19.49
C LEU A 123 -19.26 -4.11 19.71
N ASN A 124 -19.62 -5.27 19.12
CA ASN A 124 -20.92 -5.88 19.33
C ASN A 124 -21.10 -6.31 20.79
N ALA A 125 -20.09 -6.93 21.39
CA ALA A 125 -20.12 -7.29 22.80
C ALA A 125 -20.30 -6.07 23.71
N LEU A 126 -19.65 -4.95 23.40
CA LEU A 126 -19.80 -3.69 24.13
C LEU A 126 -21.22 -3.11 24.01
N LEU A 127 -21.79 -3.10 22.80
CA LEU A 127 -23.14 -2.59 22.54
C LEU A 127 -24.23 -3.40 23.28
N ILE A 128 -24.06 -4.73 23.32
CA ILE A 128 -24.93 -5.63 24.10
C ILE A 128 -24.78 -5.33 25.60
N ARG A 129 -23.54 -5.25 26.09
CA ARG A 129 -23.27 -4.98 27.51
C ARG A 129 -23.79 -3.64 27.99
N LEU A 130 -23.82 -2.62 27.12
CA LEU A 130 -24.37 -1.30 27.39
C LEU A 130 -25.91 -1.24 27.25
N GLY A 131 -26.56 -2.37 26.90
CA GLY A 131 -28.02 -2.43 26.70
C GLY A 131 -28.51 -1.69 25.44
N VAL A 132 -27.60 -1.32 24.53
CA VAL A 132 -27.94 -0.65 23.25
C VAL A 132 -28.52 -1.68 22.25
N GLN A 133 -28.07 -2.92 22.33
CA GLN A 133 -28.53 -4.02 21.48
C GLN A 133 -28.96 -5.24 22.34
N PRO A 134 -29.93 -6.02 21.86
CA PRO A 134 -30.40 -7.20 22.59
C PRO A 134 -29.32 -8.31 22.65
N GLU A 135 -29.45 -9.19 23.63
CA GLU A 135 -28.59 -10.38 23.74
C GLU A 135 -28.68 -11.24 22.47
N GLY A 136 -27.53 -11.70 21.99
CA GLY A 136 -27.44 -12.48 20.76
C GLY A 136 -27.45 -11.68 19.46
N TRP A 137 -27.57 -10.36 19.51
CA TRP A 137 -27.44 -9.53 18.31
C TRP A 137 -26.00 -9.58 17.76
N THR A 138 -25.90 -9.81 16.45
CA THR A 138 -24.63 -9.84 15.74
C THR A 138 -24.73 -9.05 14.46
N TYR A 139 -23.78 -8.16 14.24
CA TYR A 139 -23.68 -7.38 13.00
C TYR A 139 -22.22 -7.35 12.55
N ASP A 140 -21.99 -7.67 11.30
CA ASP A 140 -20.65 -7.54 10.70
C ASP A 140 -20.49 -6.17 10.08
N TRP A 141 -19.83 -5.27 10.80
CA TRP A 141 -19.57 -3.90 10.36
C TRP A 141 -18.65 -3.83 9.15
N LEU A 142 -17.91 -4.92 8.87
CA LEU A 142 -16.94 -5.00 7.79
C LEU A 142 -17.54 -5.68 6.55
N ALA A 143 -18.49 -6.59 6.72
CA ALA A 143 -19.12 -7.33 5.61
C ALA A 143 -19.88 -6.42 4.65
N ALA A 144 -20.51 -5.34 5.16
CA ALA A 144 -21.26 -4.38 4.34
C ALA A 144 -20.35 -3.68 3.30
N SER A 145 -19.04 -3.65 3.51
CA SER A 145 -18.08 -3.01 2.60
C SER A 145 -16.67 -3.55 2.75
N GLN A 146 -16.46 -4.83 2.41
CA GLN A 146 -15.14 -5.46 2.43
C GLN A 146 -14.07 -4.63 1.69
N PHE A 147 -14.44 -4.01 0.56
CA PHE A 147 -13.56 -3.11 -0.20
C PHE A 147 -13.01 -1.98 0.66
N TRP A 148 -13.91 -1.24 1.36
CA TRP A 148 -13.49 -0.12 2.22
C TRP A 148 -12.76 -0.60 3.46
N GLY A 149 -13.16 -1.74 4.03
CA GLY A 149 -12.43 -2.37 5.14
C GLY A 149 -10.97 -2.62 4.78
N VAL A 150 -10.72 -3.27 3.65
CA VAL A 150 -9.37 -3.51 3.12
C VAL A 150 -8.63 -2.20 2.87
N ALA A 151 -9.24 -1.23 2.17
CA ALA A 151 -8.59 0.05 1.84
C ALA A 151 -8.22 0.86 3.09
N VAL A 152 -9.10 0.92 4.09
CA VAL A 152 -8.86 1.63 5.37
C VAL A 152 -7.73 0.98 6.16
N VAL A 153 -7.73 -0.35 6.29
CA VAL A 153 -6.67 -1.06 7.02
C VAL A 153 -5.30 -0.84 6.38
N ILE A 154 -5.23 -0.96 5.03
CA ILE A 154 -3.99 -0.69 4.30
C ILE A 154 -3.55 0.76 4.49
N ALA A 155 -4.47 1.72 4.39
CA ALA A 155 -4.18 3.14 4.61
C ALA A 155 -3.64 3.41 6.02
N LEU A 156 -4.28 2.83 7.06
CA LEU A 156 -3.86 2.97 8.45
C LEU A 156 -2.51 2.31 8.74
N SER A 157 -2.13 1.29 7.96
CA SER A 157 -0.82 0.64 8.11
C SER A 157 0.29 1.39 7.36
N LEU A 158 -0.02 2.01 6.23
CA LEU A 158 0.98 2.57 5.32
C LEU A 158 1.08 4.11 5.34
N TYR A 159 0.15 4.84 5.98
CA TYR A 159 0.24 6.32 6.05
C TYR A 159 1.56 6.83 6.65
N PRO A 160 2.26 6.12 7.56
CA PRO A 160 3.53 6.60 8.08
C PRO A 160 4.61 6.77 7.01
N ILE A 161 4.55 6.00 5.91
CA ILE A 161 5.48 6.14 4.79
C ILE A 161 5.32 7.52 4.14
N ILE A 162 4.07 7.93 3.85
CA ILE A 162 3.78 9.25 3.29
C ILE A 162 4.12 10.34 4.32
N TYR A 163 3.81 10.11 5.60
CA TYR A 163 4.13 11.04 6.68
C TYR A 163 5.63 11.35 6.75
N LEU A 164 6.49 10.33 6.73
CA LEU A 164 7.94 10.53 6.77
C LEU A 164 8.46 11.29 5.55
N ASN A 165 7.96 10.96 4.36
CA ASN A 165 8.31 11.69 3.13
C ASN A 165 7.81 13.15 3.15
N ALA A 166 6.61 13.38 3.69
CA ALA A 166 6.05 14.72 3.82
C ALA A 166 6.84 15.58 4.83
N VAL A 167 7.18 15.01 6.00
CA VAL A 167 8.00 15.71 7.02
C VAL A 167 9.38 16.05 6.45
N ALA A 168 10.04 15.10 5.77
CA ALA A 168 11.32 15.33 5.15
C ALA A 168 11.25 16.42 4.07
N ALA A 169 10.18 16.43 3.26
CA ALA A 169 9.98 17.44 2.24
C ALA A 169 9.70 18.83 2.85
N LEU A 170 8.89 18.91 3.92
CA LEU A 170 8.62 20.15 4.65
C LEU A 170 9.89 20.73 5.27
N ALA A 171 10.71 19.90 5.89
CA ALA A 171 11.97 20.32 6.52
C ALA A 171 13.01 20.84 5.50
N ASN A 172 12.88 20.49 4.24
CA ASN A 172 13.77 20.95 3.17
C ASN A 172 13.29 22.23 2.44
N ILE A 173 12.15 22.79 2.84
CA ILE A 173 11.69 24.07 2.27
C ILE A 173 12.60 25.21 2.76
N ASP A 174 13.12 26.03 1.84
CA ASP A 174 13.85 27.25 2.18
C ASP A 174 12.89 28.24 2.88
N PRO A 175 13.16 28.63 4.12
CA PRO A 175 12.34 29.60 4.86
C PRO A 175 12.17 30.93 4.12
N ALA A 176 13.16 31.35 3.33
CA ALA A 176 13.10 32.61 2.55
C ALA A 176 11.94 32.61 1.55
N MET A 177 11.57 31.47 0.99
CA MET A 177 10.43 31.37 0.06
C MET A 177 9.09 31.62 0.79
N GLU A 178 8.95 31.12 2.00
CA GLU A 178 7.75 31.33 2.81
C GLU A 178 7.67 32.77 3.36
N GLU A 179 8.79 33.35 3.77
CA GLU A 179 8.89 34.72 4.21
C GLU A 179 8.55 35.70 3.07
N ALA A 180 9.08 35.48 1.85
CA ALA A 180 8.72 36.25 0.68
C ALA A 180 7.22 36.19 0.38
N ALA A 181 6.61 35.00 0.49
CA ALA A 181 5.17 34.84 0.32
C ALA A 181 4.36 35.62 1.37
N LEU A 182 4.81 35.62 2.62
CA LEU A 182 4.19 36.41 3.70
C LEU A 182 4.27 37.90 3.44
N ASN A 183 5.42 38.42 2.98
CA ASN A 183 5.62 39.82 2.62
C ASN A 183 4.70 40.28 1.47
N LEU A 184 4.33 39.34 0.58
CA LEU A 184 3.35 39.54 -0.48
C LEU A 184 1.90 39.37 -0.06
N GLY A 185 1.63 39.23 1.25
CA GLY A 185 0.28 39.02 1.81
C GLY A 185 -0.31 37.64 1.61
N CYS A 186 0.49 36.63 1.21
CA CYS A 186 0.05 35.25 1.05
C CYS A 186 0.11 34.49 2.39
N THR A 187 -1.02 34.42 3.12
CA THR A 187 -1.10 33.85 4.47
C THR A 187 -1.97 32.59 4.53
N GLY A 188 -1.85 31.84 5.62
CA GLY A 188 -2.76 30.73 5.97
C GLY A 188 -2.89 29.67 4.88
N LEU A 189 -4.13 29.23 4.60
CA LEU A 189 -4.44 28.20 3.62
C LEU A 189 -4.00 28.57 2.19
N ARG A 190 -4.00 29.86 1.84
CA ARG A 190 -3.53 30.32 0.53
C ARG A 190 -2.03 30.04 0.37
N ARG A 191 -1.20 30.35 1.40
CA ARG A 191 0.24 30.03 1.41
C ARG A 191 0.45 28.53 1.30
N PHE A 192 -0.26 27.73 2.12
CA PHE A 192 -0.16 26.27 2.06
C PHE A 192 -0.42 25.74 0.64
N ARG A 193 -1.55 26.12 0.00
CA ARG A 193 -1.95 25.58 -1.31
C ARG A 193 -1.09 26.09 -2.47
N ARG A 194 -0.57 27.33 -2.39
CA ARG A 194 0.15 27.96 -3.51
C ARG A 194 1.67 27.86 -3.41
N ILE A 195 2.21 27.70 -2.21
CA ILE A 195 3.64 27.68 -1.95
C ILE A 195 4.06 26.34 -1.35
N THR A 196 3.60 26.03 -0.12
CA THR A 196 4.07 24.86 0.62
C THR A 196 3.74 23.56 -0.10
N LEU A 197 2.48 23.35 -0.50
CA LEU A 197 2.04 22.11 -1.14
C LEU A 197 2.75 21.81 -2.47
N PRO A 198 2.93 22.76 -3.41
CA PRO A 198 3.73 22.54 -4.62
C PRO A 198 5.19 22.19 -4.32
N LEU A 199 5.80 22.83 -3.32
CA LEU A 199 7.21 22.57 -2.98
C LEU A 199 7.43 21.18 -2.38
N ILE A 200 6.47 20.64 -1.62
CA ILE A 200 6.56 19.28 -1.06
C ILE A 200 6.03 18.21 -2.01
N GLN A 201 5.43 18.58 -3.13
CA GLN A 201 4.81 17.62 -4.07
C GLN A 201 5.73 16.48 -4.50
N PRO A 202 7.04 16.69 -4.79
CA PRO A 202 7.93 15.59 -5.14
C PRO A 202 8.07 14.56 -4.02
N GLY A 203 8.16 14.99 -2.76
CA GLY A 203 8.21 14.10 -1.61
C GLY A 203 6.90 13.37 -1.37
N LEU A 204 5.76 14.05 -1.53
CA LEU A 204 4.44 13.42 -1.46
C LEU A 204 4.25 12.39 -2.56
N PHE A 205 4.69 12.69 -3.79
CA PHE A 205 4.61 11.77 -4.90
C PHE A 205 5.45 10.51 -4.64
N ALA A 206 6.68 10.66 -4.15
CA ALA A 206 7.54 9.54 -3.81
C ALA A 206 6.89 8.62 -2.75
N GLY A 207 6.40 9.20 -1.64
CA GLY A 207 5.71 8.45 -0.59
C GLY A 207 4.42 7.79 -1.09
N ALA A 208 3.62 8.52 -1.87
CA ALA A 208 2.37 8.01 -2.43
C ALA A 208 2.59 6.86 -3.43
N THR A 209 3.63 6.94 -4.26
CA THR A 209 3.99 5.86 -5.19
C THR A 209 4.36 4.58 -4.45
N ILE A 210 5.16 4.68 -3.38
CA ILE A 210 5.52 3.51 -2.56
C ILE A 210 4.26 2.88 -1.94
N VAL A 211 3.39 3.70 -1.36
CA VAL A 211 2.13 3.23 -0.74
C VAL A 211 1.20 2.62 -1.79
N PHE A 212 1.10 3.21 -2.97
CA PHE A 212 0.28 2.69 -4.06
C PHE A 212 0.75 1.30 -4.51
N ILE A 213 2.05 1.14 -4.79
CA ILE A 213 2.61 -0.14 -5.23
C ILE A 213 2.40 -1.20 -4.16
N TRP A 214 2.66 -0.86 -2.89
CA TRP A 214 2.45 -1.78 -1.78
C TRP A 214 0.97 -2.18 -1.65
N ALA A 215 0.05 -1.22 -1.67
CA ALA A 215 -1.39 -1.48 -1.59
C ALA A 215 -1.91 -2.29 -2.79
N PHE A 216 -1.37 -2.05 -4.00
CA PHE A 216 -1.74 -2.76 -5.22
C PHE A 216 -1.38 -4.24 -5.17
N THR A 217 -0.26 -4.57 -4.52
CA THR A 217 0.28 -5.94 -4.41
C THR A 217 -0.07 -6.63 -3.08
N GLU A 218 -0.78 -5.94 -2.18
CA GLU A 218 -1.09 -6.46 -0.85
C GLU A 218 -1.96 -7.73 -0.93
N LEU A 219 -1.52 -8.76 -0.23
CA LEU A 219 -2.19 -10.07 -0.19
C LEU A 219 -2.87 -10.34 1.16
N GLY A 220 -2.18 -10.00 2.25
CA GLY A 220 -2.56 -10.43 3.60
C GLY A 220 -3.88 -9.84 4.06
N THR A 221 -4.06 -8.53 3.88
CA THR A 221 -5.28 -7.84 4.29
C THR A 221 -6.52 -8.34 3.54
N PRO A 222 -6.54 -8.46 2.19
CA PRO A 222 -7.66 -9.06 1.48
C PRO A 222 -7.98 -10.49 1.93
N LEU A 223 -6.97 -11.32 2.22
CA LEU A 223 -7.19 -12.69 2.73
C LEU A 223 -7.89 -12.69 4.10
N VAL A 224 -7.48 -11.81 5.01
CA VAL A 224 -8.12 -11.72 6.35
C VAL A 224 -9.58 -11.27 6.25
N PHE A 225 -9.91 -10.43 5.26
CA PHE A 225 -11.27 -9.95 5.02
C PHE A 225 -12.10 -10.87 4.11
N ASP A 226 -11.56 -12.03 3.73
CA ASP A 226 -12.19 -12.97 2.79
C ASP A 226 -12.55 -12.30 1.44
N TYR A 227 -11.76 -11.29 1.03
CA TYR A 227 -11.98 -10.53 -0.19
C TYR A 227 -11.19 -11.10 -1.36
N ALA A 228 -11.74 -12.15 -1.99
CA ALA A 228 -11.08 -12.91 -3.06
C ALA A 228 -11.03 -12.17 -4.43
N ARG A 229 -11.71 -11.02 -4.57
CA ARG A 229 -11.86 -10.29 -5.84
C ARG A 229 -10.73 -9.30 -6.09
N VAL A 230 -9.49 -9.65 -5.73
CA VAL A 230 -8.26 -8.89 -6.00
C VAL A 230 -7.22 -9.81 -6.62
N THR A 231 -6.34 -9.24 -7.45
CA THR A 231 -5.38 -10.02 -8.24
C THR A 231 -4.38 -10.78 -7.37
N SER A 232 -3.92 -10.20 -6.27
CA SER A 232 -2.99 -10.87 -5.34
C SER A 232 -3.55 -12.16 -4.76
N VAL A 233 -4.86 -12.17 -4.38
CA VAL A 233 -5.54 -13.37 -3.89
C VAL A 233 -5.81 -14.36 -5.02
N GLN A 234 -6.12 -13.91 -6.23
CA GLN A 234 -6.29 -14.78 -7.41
C GLN A 234 -4.99 -15.50 -7.76
N ILE A 235 -3.85 -14.79 -7.73
CA ILE A 235 -2.52 -15.39 -7.91
C ILE A 235 -2.27 -16.44 -6.83
N PHE A 236 -2.47 -16.08 -5.57
CA PHE A 236 -2.24 -17.01 -4.44
C PHE A 236 -3.11 -18.26 -4.51
N SER A 237 -4.36 -18.12 -4.89
CA SER A 237 -5.29 -19.25 -5.03
C SER A 237 -4.91 -20.13 -6.23
N GLY A 238 -4.57 -19.52 -7.37
CA GLY A 238 -4.18 -20.27 -8.56
C GLY A 238 -2.84 -21.01 -8.44
N LEU A 239 -1.92 -20.53 -7.58
CA LEU A 239 -0.67 -21.25 -7.29
C LEU A 239 -0.88 -22.52 -6.44
N LYS A 240 -2.01 -22.66 -5.77
CA LYS A 240 -2.37 -23.88 -5.02
C LYS A 240 -2.93 -24.98 -5.91
N ASP A 241 -3.31 -24.66 -7.15
CA ASP A 241 -3.82 -25.64 -8.10
C ASP A 241 -2.68 -26.54 -8.59
N ILE A 242 -2.78 -27.83 -8.26
CA ILE A 242 -1.74 -28.86 -8.51
C ILE A 242 -1.55 -29.12 -10.02
N GLY A 243 -2.40 -28.59 -10.87
CA GLY A 243 -2.45 -28.87 -12.32
C GLY A 243 -1.54 -28.04 -13.25
N GLY A 244 -0.61 -27.23 -12.70
CA GLY A 244 0.29 -26.43 -13.58
C GLY A 244 -0.40 -25.25 -14.26
N ASN A 245 -1.27 -24.54 -13.54
CA ASN A 245 -2.01 -23.37 -14.03
C ASN A 245 -1.05 -22.22 -14.43
N PRO A 246 -1.00 -21.77 -15.68
CA PRO A 246 -0.12 -20.66 -16.13
C PRO A 246 -0.65 -19.28 -15.77
N PHE A 247 -1.95 -19.12 -15.46
CA PHE A 247 -2.57 -17.82 -15.23
C PHE A 247 -1.99 -17.04 -14.04
N PRO A 248 -1.63 -17.65 -12.90
CA PRO A 248 -0.96 -16.91 -11.82
C PRO A 248 0.33 -16.22 -12.27
N TYR A 249 1.14 -16.88 -13.09
CA TYR A 249 2.39 -16.33 -13.61
C TYR A 249 2.13 -15.16 -14.56
N THR A 250 1.12 -15.29 -15.41
CA THR A 250 0.69 -14.20 -16.32
C THR A 250 0.15 -13.02 -15.54
N LEU A 251 -0.66 -13.26 -14.49
CA LEU A 251 -1.16 -12.19 -13.60
C LEU A 251 -0.02 -11.45 -12.88
N VAL A 252 1.02 -12.18 -12.43
CA VAL A 252 2.23 -11.54 -11.85
C VAL A 252 2.91 -10.65 -12.89
N ALA A 253 3.06 -11.11 -14.13
CA ALA A 253 3.64 -10.30 -15.20
C ALA A 253 2.82 -9.02 -15.46
N VAL A 254 1.49 -9.11 -15.49
CA VAL A 254 0.59 -7.96 -15.64
C VAL A 254 0.73 -7.00 -14.45
N MET A 255 0.77 -7.51 -13.22
CA MET A 255 0.95 -6.67 -12.02
C MET A 255 2.31 -5.97 -12.01
N LEU A 256 3.39 -6.66 -12.39
CA LEU A 256 4.74 -6.08 -12.48
C LEU A 256 4.83 -4.96 -13.51
N THR A 257 4.08 -5.06 -14.61
CA THR A 257 4.08 -4.01 -15.65
C THR A 257 3.17 -2.85 -15.32
N ALA A 258 2.19 -3.06 -14.43
CA ALA A 258 1.23 -2.04 -14.00
C ALA A 258 1.66 -1.26 -12.74
N SER A 259 2.66 -1.76 -11.98
CA SER A 259 3.22 -1.13 -10.77
C SER A 259 4.40 -0.23 -11.08
#